data_18ac10a141a11098a6372cc8cf7d71ad
#
_entry.id   18ac10a141a11098a6372cc8cf7d71ad
#
_cell.length_a   1.000
_cell.length_b   1.000
_cell.length_c   1.000
_cell.angle_alpha   90.00
_cell.angle_beta   90.00
_cell.angle_gamma   90.00
#
_symmetry.space_group_name_H-M   'P 1'
#
loop_
_entity.id
_entity.type
_entity.pdbx_description
1 polymer ?
#
loop_
_entity_poly.entity_id
_entity_poly.type
_entity_poly.pdbx_seq_one_letter_code
_entity_poly.pdbx_strand_id
1 'polypeptide(L)'
;RNPMECRIELIFVPVTDVDRAIEFYVDTCGFHLDMQARVDENTRFVQVTPPSSACSIAFGEGITDMTPGTQNSIQAVVTNAQAAQRELVERGVAATEVVTLAWGSFTSFSDPDGNTWTLQELPPPGSYDDAGADAP
;
A
#
# COMPACT_ATOMS: atom_id res chain seq x y z
N ARG A 1 7.74 -3.65 -34.14
CA ARG A 1 6.91 -4.47 -33.24
C ARG A 1 6.56 -3.69 -31.98
N ASN A 2 5.30 -3.75 -31.62
CA ASN A 2 4.83 -3.01 -30.45
C ASN A 2 5.17 -3.75 -29.16
N PRO A 3 5.54 -3.03 -28.12
CA PRO A 3 5.73 -3.66 -26.82
C PRO A 3 4.38 -4.13 -26.26
N MET A 4 4.44 -5.14 -25.42
CA MET A 4 3.27 -5.58 -24.67
C MET A 4 2.91 -4.50 -23.65
N GLU A 5 1.65 -4.07 -23.64
CA GLU A 5 1.19 -3.14 -22.62
C GLU A 5 0.88 -3.93 -21.35
N CYS A 6 1.48 -3.54 -20.26
CA CYS A 6 1.35 -4.28 -19.00
C CYS A 6 1.41 -3.30 -17.84
N ARG A 7 0.32 -3.22 -17.09
CA ARG A 7 0.23 -2.35 -15.92
C ARG A 7 -0.20 -3.19 -14.73
N ILE A 8 0.35 -2.87 -13.57
CA ILE A 8 -0.04 -3.55 -12.35
C ILE A 8 -1.44 -3.07 -11.98
N GLU A 9 -2.40 -3.98 -11.97
CA GLU A 9 -3.79 -3.66 -11.66
C GLU A 9 -4.03 -3.64 -10.16
N LEU A 10 -3.62 -4.72 -9.49
CA LEU A 10 -3.80 -4.83 -8.05
C LEU A 10 -2.82 -5.83 -7.47
N ILE A 11 -2.64 -5.77 -6.17
CA ILE A 11 -1.86 -6.74 -5.41
C ILE A 11 -2.74 -7.27 -4.29
N PHE A 12 -2.53 -8.54 -3.93
CA PHE A 12 -3.31 -9.17 -2.87
C PHE A 12 -2.67 -8.93 -1.52
N VAL A 13 -3.50 -8.64 -0.52
CA VAL A 13 -3.08 -8.43 0.86
C VAL A 13 -3.82 -9.47 1.71
N PRO A 14 -3.11 -10.45 2.27
CA PRO A 14 -3.76 -11.53 3.00
C PRO A 14 -4.18 -11.06 4.40
N VAL A 15 -5.47 -11.24 4.70
CA VAL A 15 -6.05 -10.80 5.97
C VAL A 15 -6.87 -11.93 6.60
N THR A 16 -7.04 -11.87 7.91
CA THR A 16 -7.86 -12.86 8.63
C THR A 16 -9.32 -12.42 8.71
N ASP A 17 -9.56 -11.12 8.84
CA ASP A 17 -10.90 -10.57 9.08
C ASP A 17 -11.15 -9.48 8.05
N VAL A 18 -12.02 -9.78 7.09
CA VAL A 18 -12.25 -8.87 5.97
C VAL A 18 -12.91 -7.58 6.41
N ASP A 19 -13.87 -7.66 7.34
CA ASP A 19 -14.55 -6.44 7.82
C ASP A 19 -13.58 -5.54 8.59
N ARG A 20 -12.68 -6.13 9.38
CA ARG A 20 -11.65 -5.36 10.07
C ARG A 20 -10.69 -4.72 9.08
N ALA A 21 -10.35 -5.42 8.00
CA ALA A 21 -9.48 -4.85 6.97
C ALA A 21 -10.16 -3.69 6.24
N ILE A 22 -11.45 -3.80 5.96
CA ILE A 22 -12.21 -2.69 5.38
C ILE A 22 -12.18 -1.48 6.31
N GLU A 23 -12.45 -1.70 7.59
CA GLU A 23 -12.43 -0.61 8.57
C GLU A 23 -11.06 0.07 8.59
N PHE A 24 -9.99 -0.73 8.57
CA PHE A 24 -8.65 -0.16 8.59
C PHE A 24 -8.32 0.63 7.32
N TYR A 25 -8.48 0.00 6.16
CA TYR A 25 -8.05 0.63 4.92
C TYR A 25 -8.97 1.76 4.48
N VAL A 26 -10.28 1.60 4.65
CA VAL A 26 -11.26 2.59 4.18
C VAL A 26 -11.50 3.66 5.25
N ASP A 27 -11.90 3.24 6.45
CA ASP A 27 -12.32 4.20 7.46
C ASP A 27 -11.13 4.88 8.12
N THR A 28 -10.09 4.13 8.44
CA THR A 28 -8.92 4.69 9.12
C THR A 28 -7.94 5.32 8.15
N CYS A 29 -7.54 4.60 7.10
CA CYS A 29 -6.54 5.12 6.16
C CYS A 29 -7.12 6.02 5.07
N GLY A 30 -8.43 5.96 4.84
CA GLY A 30 -9.06 6.83 3.85
C GLY A 30 -8.93 6.32 2.43
N PHE A 31 -8.65 5.03 2.23
CA PHE A 31 -8.60 4.46 0.89
C PHE A 31 -10.02 4.34 0.35
N HIS A 32 -10.15 4.37 -0.96
CA HIS A 32 -11.45 4.28 -1.62
C HIS A 32 -11.87 2.82 -1.75
N LEU A 33 -13.09 2.51 -1.34
CA LEU A 33 -13.65 1.17 -1.54
C LEU A 33 -14.21 1.10 -2.96
N ASP A 34 -13.54 0.35 -3.82
CA ASP A 34 -13.94 0.27 -5.22
C ASP A 34 -15.10 -0.69 -5.42
N MET A 35 -15.01 -1.86 -4.79
CA MET A 35 -16.05 -2.85 -4.89
C MET A 35 -15.89 -3.90 -3.81
N GLN A 36 -16.98 -4.58 -3.51
CA GLN A 36 -16.95 -5.79 -2.70
C GLN A 36 -18.02 -6.73 -3.21
N ALA A 37 -17.71 -8.01 -3.19
CA ALA A 37 -18.62 -9.03 -3.69
C ALA A 37 -18.43 -10.32 -2.94
N ARG A 38 -19.54 -10.93 -2.53
CA ARG A 38 -19.50 -12.31 -2.06
C ARG A 38 -19.91 -13.18 -3.26
N VAL A 39 -18.94 -13.96 -3.73
CA VAL A 39 -19.14 -14.80 -4.90
C VAL A 39 -19.90 -16.07 -4.51
N ASP A 40 -19.49 -16.69 -3.41
CA ASP A 40 -20.17 -17.86 -2.82
C ASP A 40 -19.83 -17.90 -1.34
N GLU A 41 -20.23 -18.97 -0.64
CA GLU A 41 -20.02 -19.04 0.81
C GLU A 41 -18.55 -19.09 1.22
N ASN A 42 -17.65 -19.42 0.29
CA ASN A 42 -16.22 -19.54 0.57
C ASN A 42 -15.38 -18.45 -0.10
N THR A 43 -15.99 -17.56 -0.89
CA THR A 43 -15.24 -16.59 -1.67
C THR A 43 -15.83 -15.20 -1.51
N ARG A 44 -15.04 -14.29 -0.98
CA ARG A 44 -15.40 -12.88 -0.87
C ARG A 44 -14.24 -12.04 -1.39
N PHE A 45 -14.55 -11.05 -2.21
CA PHE A 45 -13.55 -10.19 -2.84
C PHE A 45 -13.81 -8.74 -2.46
N VAL A 46 -12.78 -8.03 -2.02
CA VAL A 46 -12.84 -6.61 -1.72
C VAL A 46 -11.67 -5.94 -2.40
N GLN A 47 -11.94 -4.85 -3.11
CA GLN A 47 -10.89 -4.05 -3.75
C GLN A 47 -10.94 -2.63 -3.23
N VAL A 48 -9.80 -2.13 -2.79
CA VAL A 48 -9.67 -0.74 -2.34
C VAL A 48 -8.45 -0.11 -3.03
N THR A 49 -8.50 1.21 -3.18
CA THR A 49 -7.44 1.94 -3.89
C THR A 49 -7.00 3.13 -3.04
N PRO A 50 -5.68 3.27 -2.80
CA PRO A 50 -5.16 4.48 -2.15
C PRO A 50 -5.49 5.72 -2.97
N PRO A 51 -5.70 6.87 -2.35
CA PRO A 51 -5.94 8.11 -3.09
C PRO A 51 -4.83 8.36 -4.11
N SER A 52 -5.23 8.67 -5.34
CA SER A 52 -4.31 8.99 -6.46
C SER A 52 -3.51 7.81 -6.98
N SER A 53 -3.78 6.59 -6.55
CA SER A 53 -3.05 5.42 -7.02
C SER A 53 -3.77 4.80 -8.22
N ALA A 54 -2.99 4.35 -9.22
CA ALA A 54 -3.53 3.59 -10.34
C ALA A 54 -3.59 2.09 -10.01
N CYS A 55 -2.82 1.65 -9.02
CA CYS A 55 -2.80 0.26 -8.58
C CYS A 55 -3.62 0.12 -7.30
N SER A 56 -4.44 -0.93 -7.24
CA SER A 56 -5.30 -1.21 -6.10
C SER A 56 -4.74 -2.33 -5.25
N ILE A 57 -5.35 -2.56 -4.09
CA ILE A 57 -5.12 -3.79 -3.32
C ILE A 57 -6.43 -4.57 -3.24
N ALA A 58 -6.31 -5.87 -3.08
CA ALA A 58 -7.48 -6.73 -2.90
C ALA A 58 -7.25 -7.63 -1.69
N PHE A 59 -8.30 -7.83 -0.92
CA PHE A 59 -8.30 -8.79 0.18
C PHE A 59 -9.67 -9.45 0.25
N GLY A 60 -9.76 -10.56 0.98
CA GLY A 60 -11.03 -11.25 1.02
C GLY A 60 -10.88 -12.63 1.62
N GLU A 61 -11.81 -13.51 1.20
CA GLU A 61 -11.83 -14.92 1.60
C GLU A 61 -11.67 -15.76 0.35
N GLY A 62 -10.75 -16.73 0.40
CA GLY A 62 -10.59 -17.68 -0.70
C GLY A 62 -9.99 -17.13 -1.97
N ILE A 63 -9.30 -15.99 -1.92
CA ILE A 63 -8.77 -15.35 -3.13
C ILE A 63 -7.24 -15.38 -3.21
N THR A 64 -6.57 -15.82 -2.17
CA THR A 64 -5.11 -15.96 -2.17
C THR A 64 -4.71 -17.05 -1.20
N ASP A 65 -3.60 -17.73 -1.50
CA ASP A 65 -3.03 -18.74 -0.61
C ASP A 65 -1.99 -18.14 0.36
N MET A 66 -1.77 -16.83 0.30
CA MET A 66 -0.81 -16.20 1.20
C MET A 66 -1.29 -16.27 2.63
N THR A 67 -0.37 -16.52 3.54
CA THR A 67 -0.67 -16.49 4.97
C THR A 67 -0.96 -15.04 5.40
N PRO A 68 -2.01 -14.79 6.18
CA PRO A 68 -2.29 -13.43 6.66
C PRO A 68 -1.07 -12.79 7.32
N GLY A 69 -0.85 -11.52 7.02
CA GLY A 69 0.25 -10.76 7.59
C GLY A 69 1.58 -10.91 6.88
N THR A 70 1.64 -11.65 5.78
CA THR A 70 2.92 -11.91 5.10
C THR A 70 3.20 -10.98 3.93
N GLN A 71 2.29 -10.07 3.58
CA GLN A 71 2.58 -9.06 2.56
C GLN A 71 3.30 -7.91 3.25
N ASN A 72 4.63 -7.88 3.16
CA ASN A 72 5.43 -6.98 3.96
C ASN A 72 6.34 -6.04 3.15
N SER A 73 6.00 -5.80 1.91
CA SER A 73 6.84 -4.97 1.03
C SER A 73 6.05 -4.08 0.09
N ILE A 74 4.86 -3.67 0.50
CA ILE A 74 4.10 -2.71 -0.30
C ILE A 74 4.73 -1.34 -0.11
N GLN A 75 5.12 -0.71 -1.20
CA GLN A 75 5.72 0.61 -1.13
C GLN A 75 4.95 1.58 -2.01
N ALA A 76 4.58 2.71 -1.43
CA ALA A 76 3.81 3.74 -2.13
C ALA A 76 4.54 5.08 -2.02
N VAL A 77 4.31 5.94 -3.00
CA VAL A 77 4.91 7.28 -3.01
C VAL A 77 3.92 8.27 -2.43
N VAL A 78 4.41 9.14 -1.56
CA VAL A 78 3.63 10.25 -1.01
C VAL A 78 4.35 11.56 -1.32
N THR A 79 3.61 12.66 -1.27
CA THR A 79 4.19 13.97 -1.55
C THR A 79 5.14 14.41 -0.44
N ASN A 80 4.80 14.09 0.82
CA ASN A 80 5.57 14.53 1.98
C ASN A 80 5.47 13.46 3.06
N ALA A 81 6.61 12.84 3.40
CA ALA A 81 6.62 11.73 4.34
C ALA A 81 6.29 12.17 5.76
N GLN A 82 6.76 13.34 6.19
CA GLN A 82 6.44 13.85 7.52
C GLN A 82 4.95 14.11 7.68
N ALA A 83 4.34 14.72 6.67
CA ALA A 83 2.90 14.98 6.70
C ALA A 83 2.10 13.68 6.70
N ALA A 84 2.52 12.70 5.91
CA ALA A 84 1.84 11.42 5.86
C ALA A 84 1.94 10.69 7.19
N GLN A 85 3.13 10.69 7.79
CA GLN A 85 3.35 10.07 9.09
C GLN A 85 2.47 10.72 10.17
N ARG A 86 2.43 12.05 10.16
CA ARG A 86 1.62 12.79 11.14
C ARG A 86 0.13 12.48 10.96
N GLU A 87 -0.33 12.44 9.72
CA GLU A 87 -1.73 12.14 9.45
C GLU A 87 -2.09 10.73 9.92
N LEU A 88 -1.23 9.74 9.66
CA LEU A 88 -1.49 8.37 10.10
C LEU A 88 -1.55 8.29 11.62
N VAL A 89 -0.62 8.95 12.32
CA VAL A 89 -0.63 8.94 13.78
C VAL A 89 -1.89 9.60 14.32
N GLU A 90 -2.34 10.70 13.70
CA GLU A 90 -3.58 11.36 14.10
C GLU A 90 -4.79 10.46 13.91
N ARG A 91 -4.73 9.57 12.94
CA ARG A 91 -5.80 8.61 12.67
C ARG A 91 -5.68 7.34 13.52
N GLY A 92 -4.70 7.29 14.42
CA GLY A 92 -4.52 6.16 15.32
C GLY A 92 -3.65 5.05 14.79
N VAL A 93 -2.94 5.28 13.70
CA VAL A 93 -2.03 4.28 13.12
C VAL A 93 -0.62 4.53 13.63
N ALA A 94 0.04 3.46 14.10
CA ALA A 94 1.41 3.57 14.62
C ALA A 94 2.41 3.61 13.47
N ALA A 95 2.54 4.77 12.83
CA ALA A 95 3.51 4.95 11.77
C ALA A 95 4.88 5.28 12.37
N THR A 96 5.94 4.72 11.78
CA THR A 96 7.29 4.93 12.29
C THR A 96 7.76 6.36 12.04
N GLU A 97 8.73 6.81 12.83
CA GLU A 97 9.33 8.11 12.56
C GLU A 97 10.00 8.12 11.21
N VAL A 98 9.99 9.28 10.56
CA VAL A 98 10.53 9.41 9.22
C VAL A 98 12.04 9.23 9.24
N VAL A 99 12.54 8.40 8.32
CA VAL A 99 13.97 8.19 8.10
C VAL A 99 14.30 8.73 6.73
N THR A 100 15.33 9.57 6.63
CA THR A 100 15.75 10.17 5.37
C THR A 100 17.06 9.52 4.91
N LEU A 101 17.02 9.01 3.68
CA LEU A 101 18.15 8.38 3.01
C LEU A 101 18.39 9.12 1.70
N ALA A 102 19.46 8.73 0.99
CA ALA A 102 19.79 9.40 -0.27
C ALA A 102 18.66 9.28 -1.30
N TRP A 103 17.90 8.20 -1.27
CA TRP A 103 16.86 7.94 -2.26
C TRP A 103 15.44 8.24 -1.76
N GLY A 104 15.31 8.94 -0.64
CA GLY A 104 14.00 9.41 -0.20
C GLY A 104 13.84 9.45 1.30
N SER A 105 12.67 9.88 1.72
CA SER A 105 12.26 9.89 3.11
C SER A 105 11.13 8.88 3.29
N PHE A 106 11.16 8.13 4.37
CA PHE A 106 10.34 6.94 4.53
C PHE A 106 9.64 6.90 5.88
N THR A 107 8.40 6.46 5.87
CA THR A 107 7.68 6.07 7.08
C THR A 107 6.94 4.76 6.77
N SER A 108 6.74 3.94 7.78
CA SER A 108 6.12 2.63 7.59
C SER A 108 4.99 2.41 8.59
N PHE A 109 4.03 1.60 8.19
CA PHE A 109 2.95 1.19 9.09
C PHE A 109 2.50 -0.21 8.71
N SER A 110 1.74 -0.84 9.60
CA SER A 110 1.20 -2.17 9.37
C SER A 110 -0.32 -2.15 9.50
N ASP A 111 -0.98 -3.04 8.77
CA ASP A 111 -2.40 -3.25 8.96
C ASP A 111 -2.63 -4.15 10.18
N PRO A 112 -3.88 -4.43 10.57
CA PRO A 112 -4.15 -5.25 11.77
C PRO A 112 -3.58 -6.66 11.73
N ASP A 113 -3.33 -7.21 10.55
CA ASP A 113 -2.74 -8.54 10.41
C ASP A 113 -1.23 -8.52 10.36
N GLY A 114 -0.62 -7.33 10.28
CA GLY A 114 0.83 -7.22 10.19
C GLY A 114 1.36 -7.07 8.78
N ASN A 115 0.50 -6.93 7.78
CA ASN A 115 0.96 -6.60 6.44
C ASN A 115 1.54 -5.17 6.47
N THR A 116 2.73 -5.00 5.92
CA THR A 116 3.50 -3.77 6.12
C THR A 116 3.59 -2.93 4.86
N TRP A 117 3.40 -1.64 5.06
CA TRP A 117 3.49 -0.62 4.01
C TRP A 117 4.64 0.32 4.33
N THR A 118 5.33 0.75 3.27
CA THR A 118 6.33 1.81 3.37
C THR A 118 5.88 2.95 2.47
N LEU A 119 5.85 4.16 3.02
CA LEU A 119 5.52 5.35 2.28
C LEU A 119 6.80 6.12 2.02
N GLN A 120 7.03 6.45 0.76
CA GLN A 120 8.27 7.09 0.33
C GLN A 120 7.97 8.46 -0.25
N GLU A 121 8.67 9.47 0.27
CA GLU A 121 8.75 10.76 -0.40
C GLU A 121 10.02 10.72 -1.24
N LEU A 122 9.88 10.93 -2.55
CA LEU A 122 11.03 10.89 -3.45
C LEU A 122 11.97 12.06 -3.15
N PRO A 123 13.27 11.88 -3.36
CA PRO A 123 14.22 12.98 -3.15
C PRO A 123 13.99 14.09 -4.18
N PRO A 124 14.49 15.31 -3.90
CA PRO A 124 14.36 16.38 -4.89
C PRO A 124 14.97 15.97 -6.22
N PRO A 125 14.43 16.46 -7.34
CA PRO A 125 14.99 16.14 -8.65
C PRO A 125 16.49 16.44 -8.72
N GLY A 126 17.25 15.47 -9.22
CA GLY A 126 18.69 15.60 -9.39
C GLY A 126 19.52 15.31 -8.14
N SER A 127 18.88 15.02 -7.00
CA SER A 127 19.62 14.89 -5.74
C SER A 127 20.43 13.61 -5.63
N TYR A 128 20.00 12.52 -6.30
CA TYR A 128 20.78 11.28 -6.28
C TYR A 128 20.70 10.53 -7.60
N ASP A 129 20.18 11.17 -8.61
CA ASP A 129 19.81 10.52 -9.86
C ASP A 129 21.00 9.98 -10.65
N ASP A 130 22.18 10.51 -10.42
CA ASP A 130 23.34 10.10 -11.24
C ASP A 130 23.61 8.61 -11.14
N ALA A 131 23.64 8.06 -9.94
CA ALA A 131 23.86 6.63 -9.77
C ALA A 131 22.71 5.82 -10.37
N GLY A 132 21.49 6.29 -10.20
CA GLY A 132 20.33 5.62 -10.77
C GLY A 132 20.22 5.77 -12.26
N ALA A 133 20.48 6.97 -12.75
CA ALA A 133 20.40 7.25 -14.18
C ALA A 133 21.45 6.51 -14.98
N ASP A 134 22.63 6.32 -14.41
CA ASP A 134 23.74 5.66 -15.09
C ASP A 134 23.71 4.16 -14.89
N ALA A 135 22.83 3.64 -14.07
CA ALA A 135 22.73 2.21 -13.86
C ALA A 135 22.23 1.55 -15.14
N PRO A 136 22.88 0.51 -15.59
CA PRO A 136 22.47 -0.19 -16.81
C PRO A 136 21.15 -0.92 -16.65
#